data_0f5d37d6e8cf56e0681f9374b0330910
#
_entry.id   0f5d37d6e8cf56e0681f9374b0330910
#
_cell.length_a   1.000
_cell.length_b   1.000
_cell.length_c   1.000
_cell.angle_alpha   90.00
_cell.angle_beta   90.00
_cell.angle_gamma   90.00
#
_symmetry.space_group_name_H-M   'P 1'
#
loop_
_entity.id
_entity.type
_entity.pdbx_description
1 polymer ?
#
loop_
_entity_poly.entity_id
_entity_poly.type
_entity_poly.pdbx_seq_one_letter_code
_entity_poly.pdbx_strand_id
1 'polypeptide(L)'
;MINAIQCKIIDFFDFHVALHGKTDRITTQYADLMERFLELLDRGDFRQNRDISYYASKLYVTSKYLSDVCKKVSGFAANYWILRYTTLDISRQLRIQKLSITELSELYCFSSPSYFTRFVQKYLGVSPSELRE
;
A
#
# COMPACT_ATOMS: atom_id res chain seq x y z
N MET A 1 -14.67 9.99 1.82
CA MET A 1 -13.74 10.82 2.59
C MET A 1 -12.31 10.32 2.38
N ILE A 2 -11.44 11.19 1.92
CA ILE A 2 -10.04 10.87 1.69
C ILE A 2 -9.34 10.79 3.06
N ASN A 3 -8.66 9.70 3.35
CA ASN A 3 -7.93 9.59 4.60
C ASN A 3 -6.59 10.34 4.51
N ALA A 4 -5.95 10.59 5.64
CA ALA A 4 -4.70 11.35 5.69
C ALA A 4 -3.57 10.68 4.89
N ILE A 5 -3.60 9.37 4.75
CA ILE A 5 -2.60 8.62 4.00
C ILE A 5 -2.72 8.88 2.51
N GLN A 6 -3.94 8.83 1.99
CA GLN A 6 -4.19 9.14 0.58
C GLN A 6 -3.78 10.57 0.26
N CYS A 7 -4.11 11.52 1.14
CA CYS A 7 -3.69 12.90 0.97
C CYS A 7 -2.16 13.04 0.92
N LYS A 8 -1.45 12.36 1.82
CA LYS A 8 0.02 12.42 1.84
C LYS A 8 0.64 11.83 0.58
N ILE A 9 0.07 10.74 0.09
CA ILE A 9 0.58 10.09 -1.11
C ILE A 9 0.34 10.97 -2.34
N ILE A 10 -0.84 11.56 -2.44
CA ILE A 10 -1.18 12.48 -3.53
C ILE A 10 -0.27 13.71 -3.48
N ASP A 11 -0.08 14.30 -2.30
CA ASP A 11 0.79 15.47 -2.13
C ASP A 11 2.23 15.14 -2.54
N PHE A 12 2.72 13.97 -2.12
CA PHE A 12 4.06 13.52 -2.49
C PHE A 12 4.19 13.38 -4.00
N PHE A 13 3.20 12.76 -4.63
CA PHE A 13 3.19 12.57 -6.08
C PHE A 13 3.20 13.91 -6.80
N ASP A 14 2.32 14.84 -6.41
CA ASP A 14 2.24 16.17 -6.99
C ASP A 14 3.54 16.94 -6.81
N PHE A 15 4.13 16.87 -5.62
CA PHE A 15 5.40 17.51 -5.32
C PHE A 15 6.51 16.97 -6.22
N HIS A 16 6.58 15.65 -6.38
CA HIS A 16 7.60 15.01 -7.21
C HIS A 16 7.46 15.42 -8.67
N VAL A 17 6.23 15.42 -9.19
CA VAL A 17 5.95 15.86 -10.55
C VAL A 17 6.31 17.33 -10.73
N ALA A 18 6.00 18.17 -9.75
CA ALA A 18 6.33 19.61 -9.79
C ALA A 18 7.84 19.86 -9.81
N LEU A 19 8.61 19.08 -9.03
CA LEU A 19 10.07 19.18 -9.04
C LEU A 19 10.67 18.86 -10.40
N HIS A 20 10.01 17.97 -11.13
CA HIS A 20 10.43 17.55 -12.46
C HIS A 20 9.52 18.14 -13.53
N GLY A 21 9.13 19.41 -13.36
CA GLY A 21 8.16 20.11 -14.21
C GLY A 21 8.53 20.21 -15.68
N LYS A 22 9.79 19.96 -16.02
CA LYS A 22 10.20 19.77 -17.42
C LYS A 22 10.36 18.28 -17.66
N THR A 23 9.30 17.53 -17.40
CA THR A 23 9.34 16.09 -17.52
C THR A 23 9.63 15.68 -18.94
N ASP A 24 10.68 14.88 -19.13
CA ASP A 24 10.83 14.16 -20.36
C ASP A 24 9.75 13.08 -20.43
N ARG A 25 9.63 12.43 -21.59
CA ARG A 25 8.62 11.40 -21.82
C ARG A 25 8.76 10.24 -20.82
N ILE A 26 9.99 9.86 -20.47
CA ILE A 26 10.24 8.74 -19.56
C ILE A 26 9.73 9.07 -18.16
N THR A 27 10.01 10.26 -17.66
CA THR A 27 9.55 10.70 -16.34
C THR A 27 8.03 10.74 -16.29
N THR A 28 7.37 11.21 -17.34
CA THR A 28 5.92 11.24 -17.44
C THR A 28 5.34 9.82 -17.42
N GLN A 29 5.96 8.88 -18.14
CA GLN A 29 5.51 7.49 -18.13
C GLN A 29 5.68 6.85 -16.77
N TYR A 30 6.78 7.14 -16.08
CA TYR A 30 7.00 6.62 -14.72
C TYR A 30 5.97 7.17 -13.75
N ALA A 31 5.70 8.47 -13.82
CA ALA A 31 4.70 9.09 -12.96
C ALA A 31 3.31 8.50 -13.21
N ASP A 32 2.95 8.27 -14.46
CA ASP A 32 1.68 7.67 -14.83
C ASP A 32 1.55 6.25 -14.28
N LEU A 33 2.59 5.44 -14.43
CA LEU A 33 2.59 4.07 -13.91
C LEU A 33 2.46 4.08 -12.39
N MET A 34 3.19 4.95 -11.70
CA MET A 34 3.11 5.08 -10.25
C MET A 34 1.69 5.45 -9.82
N GLU A 35 1.07 6.41 -10.50
CA GLU A 35 -0.30 6.82 -10.20
C GLU A 35 -1.27 5.66 -10.34
N ARG A 36 -1.16 4.89 -11.42
CA ARG A 36 -2.02 3.73 -11.64
C ARG A 36 -1.82 2.64 -10.60
N PHE A 37 -0.58 2.44 -10.17
CA PHE A 37 -0.27 1.51 -9.09
C PHE A 37 -0.93 1.96 -7.78
N LEU A 38 -0.80 3.24 -7.43
CA LEU A 38 -1.41 3.77 -6.21
C LEU A 38 -2.94 3.70 -6.27
N GLU A 39 -3.54 3.85 -7.44
CA GLU A 39 -4.99 3.69 -7.60
C GLU A 39 -5.45 2.28 -7.25
N LEU A 40 -4.67 1.26 -7.64
CA LEU A 40 -4.99 -0.12 -7.28
C LEU A 40 -4.93 -0.31 -5.75
N LEU A 41 -3.93 0.29 -5.11
CA LEU A 41 -3.83 0.25 -3.64
C LEU A 41 -4.98 1.02 -2.99
N ASP A 42 -5.33 2.19 -3.52
CA ASP A 42 -6.45 2.97 -2.99
C ASP A 42 -7.78 2.23 -3.07
N ARG A 43 -7.96 1.35 -4.07
CA ARG A 43 -9.15 0.51 -4.18
C ARG A 43 -9.24 -0.54 -3.07
N GLY A 44 -8.14 -0.80 -2.37
CA GLY A 44 -8.10 -1.82 -1.33
C GLY A 44 -7.70 -3.20 -1.83
N ASP A 45 -7.11 -3.30 -3.02
CA ASP A 45 -6.67 -4.58 -3.58
C ASP A 45 -5.69 -5.31 -2.65
N PHE A 46 -4.93 -4.57 -1.83
CA PHE A 46 -3.96 -5.14 -0.88
C PHE A 46 -4.61 -6.02 0.19
N ARG A 47 -5.91 -5.90 0.41
CA ARG A 47 -6.60 -6.75 1.39
C ARG A 47 -6.55 -8.22 0.97
N GLN A 48 -6.59 -8.49 -0.32
CA GLN A 48 -6.59 -9.83 -0.88
C GLN A 48 -5.27 -10.18 -1.58
N ASN A 49 -4.55 -9.18 -2.09
CA ASN A 49 -3.38 -9.38 -2.93
C ASN A 49 -2.24 -8.48 -2.48
N ARG A 50 -1.24 -9.06 -1.81
CA ARG A 50 -0.08 -8.31 -1.33
C ARG A 50 1.21 -8.68 -2.04
N ASP A 51 1.11 -9.48 -3.09
CA ASP A 51 2.25 -9.86 -3.92
C ASP A 51 2.40 -8.84 -5.06
N ILE A 52 3.61 -8.35 -5.25
CA ILE A 52 3.91 -7.39 -6.33
C ILE A 52 3.50 -7.93 -7.71
N SER A 53 3.58 -9.25 -7.91
CA SER A 53 3.24 -9.85 -9.20
C SER A 53 1.78 -9.59 -9.59
N TYR A 54 0.88 -9.52 -8.63
CA TYR A 54 -0.51 -9.18 -8.88
C TYR A 54 -0.63 -7.79 -9.52
N TYR A 55 0.04 -6.81 -8.93
CA TYR A 55 -0.01 -5.42 -9.40
C TYR A 55 0.69 -5.26 -10.74
N ALA A 56 1.84 -5.90 -10.89
CA ALA A 56 2.58 -5.85 -12.14
C ALA A 56 1.73 -6.44 -13.28
N SER A 57 1.06 -7.55 -13.02
CA SER A 57 0.17 -8.18 -14.00
C SER A 57 -0.98 -7.25 -14.39
N LYS A 58 -1.61 -6.60 -13.42
CA LYS A 58 -2.70 -5.65 -13.66
C LYS A 58 -2.25 -4.46 -14.50
N LEU A 59 -0.99 -4.08 -14.36
CA LEU A 59 -0.43 -2.91 -15.06
C LEU A 59 0.33 -3.28 -16.32
N TYR A 60 0.34 -4.57 -16.68
CA TYR A 60 0.99 -5.09 -17.89
C TYR A 60 2.49 -4.80 -17.93
N VAL A 61 3.14 -4.90 -16.79
CA VAL A 61 4.59 -4.73 -16.66
C VAL A 61 5.17 -5.88 -15.84
N THR A 62 6.51 -5.99 -15.82
CA THR A 62 7.16 -6.97 -14.95
C THR A 62 7.23 -6.45 -13.51
N SER A 63 7.36 -7.37 -12.55
CA SER A 63 7.50 -7.00 -11.14
C SER A 63 8.74 -6.13 -10.93
N LYS A 64 9.84 -6.48 -11.60
CA LYS A 64 11.09 -5.71 -11.49
C LYS A 64 10.90 -4.29 -12.02
N TYR A 65 10.25 -4.14 -13.17
CA TYR A 65 10.02 -2.82 -13.75
C TYR A 65 9.15 -1.95 -12.83
N LEU A 66 8.06 -2.54 -12.31
CA LEU A 66 7.19 -1.82 -11.38
C LEU A 66 7.97 -1.35 -10.15
N SER A 67 8.76 -2.24 -9.54
CA SER A 67 9.55 -1.90 -8.37
C SER A 67 10.56 -0.80 -8.66
N ASP A 68 11.25 -0.87 -9.81
CA ASP A 68 12.22 0.13 -10.21
C ASP A 68 11.58 1.50 -10.44
N VAL A 69 10.41 1.53 -11.09
CA VAL A 69 9.67 2.78 -11.32
C VAL A 69 9.24 3.40 -9.99
N CYS A 70 8.68 2.60 -9.09
CA CYS A 70 8.29 3.09 -7.77
C CYS A 70 9.48 3.70 -7.04
N LYS A 71 10.63 3.04 -7.11
CA LYS A 71 11.86 3.56 -6.49
C LYS A 71 12.29 4.88 -7.08
N LYS A 72 12.22 5.01 -8.40
CA LYS A 72 12.63 6.24 -9.10
C LYS A 72 11.69 7.41 -8.81
N VAL A 73 10.39 7.13 -8.75
CA VAL A 73 9.39 8.17 -8.51
C VAL A 73 9.30 8.55 -7.04
N SER A 74 9.27 7.55 -6.15
CA SER A 74 8.95 7.78 -4.74
C SER A 74 10.13 7.59 -3.79
N GLY A 75 11.22 7.00 -4.26
CA GLY A 75 12.34 6.63 -3.39
C GLY A 75 12.17 5.28 -2.71
N PHE A 76 11.02 4.61 -2.87
CA PHE A 76 10.71 3.34 -2.23
C PHE A 76 10.19 2.34 -3.25
N ALA A 77 10.58 1.07 -3.08
CA ALA A 77 10.13 -0.01 -3.95
C ALA A 77 8.62 -0.28 -3.79
N ALA A 78 8.03 -0.98 -4.76
CA ALA A 78 6.60 -1.26 -4.75
C ALA A 78 6.15 -1.99 -3.47
N ASN A 79 6.94 -2.95 -2.99
CA ASN A 79 6.59 -3.69 -1.77
C ASN A 79 6.44 -2.79 -0.55
N TYR A 80 7.24 -1.73 -0.47
CA TYR A 80 7.09 -0.74 0.60
C TYR A 80 5.68 -0.16 0.60
N TRP A 81 5.17 0.22 -0.57
CA TRP A 81 3.85 0.85 -0.67
C TRP A 81 2.72 -0.14 -0.38
N ILE A 82 2.84 -1.36 -0.87
CA ILE A 82 1.86 -2.41 -0.57
C ILE A 82 1.78 -2.63 0.94
N LEU A 83 2.91 -2.76 1.60
CA LEU A 83 2.98 -2.98 3.04
C LEU A 83 2.47 -1.78 3.82
N ARG A 84 2.83 -0.57 3.39
CA ARG A 84 2.38 0.64 4.06
C ARG A 84 0.87 0.80 4.01
N TYR A 85 0.26 0.60 2.84
CA TYR A 85 -1.20 0.64 2.72
C TYR A 85 -1.86 -0.42 3.61
N THR A 86 -1.30 -1.63 3.62
CA THR A 86 -1.83 -2.73 4.41
C THR A 86 -1.78 -2.43 5.91
N THR A 87 -0.63 -2.00 6.41
CA THR A 87 -0.46 -1.76 7.85
C THR A 87 -1.29 -0.60 8.35
N LEU A 88 -1.41 0.45 7.54
CA LEU A 88 -2.21 1.61 7.92
C LEU A 88 -3.70 1.29 7.92
N ASP A 89 -4.17 0.50 6.96
CA ASP A 89 -5.56 0.07 6.93
C ASP A 89 -5.89 -0.84 8.12
N ILE A 90 -5.00 -1.79 8.42
CA ILE A 90 -5.16 -2.66 9.60
C ILE A 90 -5.22 -1.84 10.88
N SER A 91 -4.32 -0.88 11.03
CA SER A 91 -4.30 -0.01 12.22
C SER A 91 -5.64 0.72 12.38
N ARG A 92 -6.17 1.24 11.28
CA ARG A 92 -7.46 1.93 11.30
C ARG A 92 -8.60 0.99 11.66
N GLN A 93 -8.64 -0.21 11.05
CA GLN A 93 -9.69 -1.18 11.33
C GLN A 93 -9.67 -1.65 12.79
N LEU A 94 -8.49 -1.81 13.36
CA LEU A 94 -8.36 -2.18 14.77
C LEU A 94 -8.90 -1.09 15.68
N ARG A 95 -8.67 0.17 15.37
CA ARG A 95 -9.16 1.30 16.18
C ARG A 95 -10.68 1.47 16.08
N ILE A 96 -11.26 1.20 14.92
CA ILE A 96 -12.70 1.28 14.72
C ILE A 96 -13.45 0.23 15.55
N GLN A 97 -12.83 -0.93 15.78
CA GLN A 97 -13.36 -2.02 16.63
C GLN A 97 -14.71 -2.60 16.16
N LYS A 98 -15.01 -2.51 14.87
CA LYS A 98 -16.24 -3.08 14.32
C LYS A 98 -16.15 -4.57 14.07
N LEU A 99 -14.95 -5.06 13.76
CA LEU A 99 -14.72 -6.46 13.44
C LEU A 99 -13.84 -7.10 14.50
N SER A 100 -14.06 -8.40 14.75
CA SER A 100 -13.20 -9.16 15.63
C SER A 100 -11.85 -9.41 14.99
N ILE A 101 -10.88 -9.85 15.79
CA ILE A 101 -9.56 -10.23 15.28
C ILE A 101 -9.68 -11.33 14.23
N THR A 102 -10.55 -12.32 14.48
CA THR A 102 -10.80 -13.40 13.52
C THR A 102 -11.38 -12.85 12.21
N GLU A 103 -12.38 -11.97 12.30
CA GLU A 103 -12.98 -11.35 11.12
C GLU A 103 -11.97 -10.52 10.34
N LEU A 104 -11.09 -9.80 11.03
CA LEU A 104 -10.04 -9.03 10.37
C LEU A 104 -9.04 -9.95 9.66
N SER A 105 -8.67 -11.07 10.30
CA SER A 105 -7.76 -12.00 9.64
C SER A 105 -8.37 -12.55 8.35
N GLU A 106 -9.67 -12.74 8.32
CA GLU A 106 -10.39 -13.19 7.12
C GLU A 106 -10.47 -12.06 6.08
N LEU A 107 -10.75 -10.84 6.50
CA LEU A 107 -10.82 -9.67 5.61
C LEU A 107 -9.51 -9.49 4.83
N TYR A 108 -8.39 -9.67 5.51
CA TYR A 108 -7.06 -9.53 4.89
C TYR A 108 -6.52 -10.84 4.34
N CYS A 109 -7.34 -11.89 4.30
CA CYS A 109 -7.01 -13.18 3.69
C CYS A 109 -5.80 -13.86 4.33
N PHE A 110 -5.64 -13.72 5.64
CA PHE A 110 -4.65 -14.50 6.38
C PHE A 110 -5.17 -15.91 6.59
N SER A 111 -4.27 -16.89 6.60
CA SER A 111 -4.64 -18.30 6.76
C SER A 111 -5.17 -18.62 8.17
N SER A 112 -4.83 -17.79 9.16
CA SER A 112 -5.32 -17.95 10.52
C SER A 112 -5.20 -16.65 11.30
N PRO A 113 -5.98 -16.47 12.39
CA PRO A 113 -5.79 -15.32 13.27
C PRO A 113 -4.38 -15.22 13.86
N SER A 114 -3.71 -16.36 14.06
CA SER A 114 -2.33 -16.37 14.56
C SER A 114 -1.36 -15.72 13.60
N TYR A 115 -1.49 -16.00 12.31
CA TYR A 115 -0.65 -15.35 11.28
C TYR A 115 -0.94 -13.87 11.21
N PHE A 116 -2.21 -13.47 11.29
CA PHE A 116 -2.58 -12.06 11.32
C PHE A 116 -1.95 -11.35 12.52
N THR A 117 -2.03 -11.95 13.70
CA THR A 117 -1.43 -11.40 14.92
C THR A 117 0.07 -11.23 14.78
N ARG A 118 0.78 -12.22 14.22
CA ARG A 118 2.21 -12.14 13.98
C ARG A 118 2.56 -11.01 13.00
N PHE A 119 1.76 -10.87 11.96
CA PHE A 119 1.95 -9.79 10.98
C PHE A 119 1.83 -8.43 11.65
N VAL A 120 0.79 -8.24 12.45
CA VAL A 120 0.57 -6.99 13.17
C VAL A 120 1.73 -6.70 14.13
N GLN A 121 2.16 -7.68 14.90
CA GLN A 121 3.30 -7.50 15.82
C GLN A 121 4.58 -7.16 15.08
N LYS A 122 4.83 -7.81 13.95
CA LYS A 122 6.05 -7.59 13.17
C LYS A 122 6.10 -6.17 12.58
N TYR A 123 5.00 -5.71 12.01
CA TYR A 123 5.01 -4.47 11.24
C TYR A 123 4.47 -3.26 11.98
N LEU A 124 3.66 -3.45 13.01
CA LEU A 124 3.13 -2.35 13.83
C LEU A 124 3.74 -2.29 15.22
N GLY A 125 4.52 -3.31 15.59
CA GLY A 125 5.26 -3.32 16.85
C GLY A 125 4.45 -3.66 18.08
N VAL A 126 3.13 -3.83 17.95
CA VAL A 126 2.23 -4.16 19.06
C VAL A 126 1.24 -5.21 18.59
N SER A 127 0.59 -5.89 19.55
CA SER A 127 -0.44 -6.88 19.22
C SER A 127 -1.74 -6.19 18.79
N PRO A 128 -2.62 -6.89 18.04
CA PRO A 128 -3.93 -6.34 17.72
C PRO A 128 -4.73 -5.91 18.94
N SER A 129 -4.66 -6.67 20.03
CA SER A 129 -5.37 -6.34 21.26
C SER A 129 -4.89 -5.04 21.87
N GLU A 130 -3.58 -4.79 21.83
CA GLU A 130 -3.00 -3.54 22.33
C GLU A 130 -3.46 -2.33 21.53
N LEU A 131 -3.58 -2.47 20.23
CA LEU A 131 -4.06 -1.37 19.38
C LEU A 131 -5.54 -1.04 19.61
N ARG A 132 -6.31 -1.98 20.15
CA ARG A 132 -7.72 -1.78 20.45
C ARG A 132 -7.99 -1.06 21.77
N GLU A 133 -7.00 -1.00 22.60
CA GLU A 133 -7.14 -0.31 23.88
C GLU A 133 -7.10 1.24 23.72
#